data_9a41c47fb6e2bf0d71668ebcb6140e35
#
_entry.id   9a41c47fb6e2bf0d71668ebcb6140e35
#
_cell.length_a   1.000
_cell.length_b   1.000
_cell.length_c   1.000
_cell.angle_alpha   90.00
_cell.angle_beta   90.00
_cell.angle_gamma   90.00
#
_symmetry.space_group_name_H-M   'P 1'
#
loop_
_entity.id
_entity.type
_entity.pdbx_description
1 polymer ?
#
loop_
_entity_poly.entity_id
_entity_poly.type
_entity_poly.pdbx_seq_one_letter_code
_entity_poly.pdbx_strand_id
1 'polypeptide(L)'
;SPISVNRAYLLDGAHIYLDLQNFDEILATTDVDGETSHKRALRFLNLHYRAVHRILAETGAIRVDFHNQRLHAVVAKPYGADTARDRIIRAVAIAYLIQQVLQVTGDSDEKVPNAQVRVGIDSGKALVVNNGRRGAREPLFLGTPANRAAKFAAGTGTGIYLTNDARVAIGLR
;
A
#
# COMPACT_ATOMS: atom_id res chain seq x y z
N SER A 1 17.91 -0.47 -13.08
CA SER A 1 19.02 0.43 -12.76
C SER A 1 18.52 1.56 -11.88
N PRO A 2 19.32 2.04 -10.94
CA PRO A 2 18.91 3.15 -10.09
C PRO A 2 18.73 4.41 -10.94
N ILE A 3 17.62 5.11 -10.73
CA ILE A 3 17.36 6.40 -11.36
C ILE A 3 18.38 7.40 -10.81
N SER A 4 19.07 8.10 -11.70
CA SER A 4 19.99 9.15 -11.27
C SER A 4 19.24 10.31 -10.62
N VAL A 5 19.90 11.01 -9.67
CA VAL A 5 19.30 12.03 -8.79
C VAL A 5 18.52 13.13 -9.53
N ASN A 6 18.80 13.42 -10.79
CA ASN A 6 18.17 14.48 -11.54
C ASN A 6 17.38 13.99 -12.77
N ARG A 7 16.99 12.71 -12.79
CA ARG A 7 16.21 12.16 -13.89
C ARG A 7 14.80 11.80 -13.45
N ALA A 8 13.86 12.13 -14.33
CA ALA A 8 12.47 11.71 -14.21
C ALA A 8 12.09 10.89 -15.43
N TYR A 9 11.24 9.89 -15.26
CA TYR A 9 10.67 9.15 -16.38
C TYR A 9 9.22 8.75 -16.08
N LEU A 10 8.48 8.49 -17.15
CA LEU A 10 7.11 8.00 -17.04
C LEU A 10 7.13 6.48 -16.89
N LEU A 11 6.39 5.97 -15.92
CA LEU A 11 6.23 4.55 -15.66
C LEU A 11 4.75 4.20 -15.60
N ASP A 12 4.36 3.22 -16.41
CA ASP A 12 3.07 2.56 -16.26
C ASP A 12 3.13 1.59 -15.07
N GLY A 13 2.16 1.70 -14.18
CA GLY A 13 2.12 0.85 -13.00
C GLY A 13 0.72 0.71 -12.42
N ALA A 14 0.53 -0.36 -11.66
CA ALA A 14 -0.64 -0.49 -10.80
C ALA A 14 -0.29 0.02 -9.40
N HIS A 15 -0.95 1.08 -8.98
CA HIS A 15 -0.73 1.72 -7.69
C HIS A 15 -1.65 1.12 -6.65
N ILE A 16 -1.06 0.72 -5.53
CA ILE A 16 -1.76 0.15 -4.38
C ILE A 16 -1.63 1.14 -3.24
N TYR A 17 -2.76 1.59 -2.72
CA TYR A 17 -2.82 2.30 -1.44
C TYR A 17 -3.50 1.41 -0.41
N LEU A 18 -2.83 1.23 0.70
CA LEU A 18 -3.30 0.42 1.83
C LEU A 18 -3.61 1.33 3.00
N ASP A 19 -4.75 1.13 3.63
CA ASP A 19 -5.13 1.81 4.86
C ASP A 19 -5.50 0.78 5.95
N LEU A 20 -4.85 0.90 7.11
CA LEU A 20 -5.20 0.14 8.30
C LEU A 20 -6.32 0.86 9.02
N GLN A 21 -7.56 0.48 8.74
CA GLN A 21 -8.78 1.20 9.12
C GLN A 21 -8.96 1.39 10.62
N ASN A 22 -8.51 0.44 11.42
CA ASN A 22 -8.70 0.45 12.86
C ASN A 22 -7.56 1.13 13.64
N PHE A 23 -6.59 1.73 12.94
CA PHE A 23 -5.48 2.43 13.61
C PHE A 23 -5.94 3.60 14.48
N ASP A 24 -6.81 4.45 13.95
CA ASP A 24 -7.29 5.64 14.68
C ASP A 24 -8.10 5.24 15.92
N GLU A 25 -8.88 4.18 15.82
CA GLU A 25 -9.62 3.63 16.97
C GLU A 25 -8.68 3.13 18.07
N ILE A 26 -7.61 2.43 17.70
CA ILE A 26 -6.59 1.96 18.64
C ILE A 26 -5.91 3.15 19.32
N LEU A 27 -5.57 4.17 18.56
CA LEU A 27 -4.93 5.39 19.08
C LEU A 27 -5.85 6.18 20.01
N ALA A 28 -7.16 6.18 19.74
CA ALA A 28 -8.16 6.89 20.54
C ALA A 28 -8.61 6.12 21.78
N THR A 29 -8.34 4.83 21.87
CA THR A 29 -8.71 4.00 23.01
C THR A 29 -7.84 4.34 24.21
N THR A 30 -8.46 4.50 25.38
CA THR A 30 -7.74 4.79 26.63
C THR A 30 -6.78 3.68 27.02
N ASP A 31 -5.84 3.97 27.91
CA ASP A 31 -4.82 3.03 28.36
C ASP A 31 -5.43 1.73 28.90
N VAL A 32 -4.85 0.60 28.49
CA VAL A 32 -5.30 -0.74 28.84
C VAL A 32 -4.11 -1.54 29.37
N ASP A 33 -4.30 -2.27 30.48
CA ASP A 33 -3.30 -3.15 31.07
C ASP A 33 -1.93 -2.48 31.31
N GLY A 34 -1.94 -1.18 31.69
CA GLY A 34 -0.73 -0.41 31.93
C GLY A 34 0.04 0.02 30.69
N GLU A 35 -0.51 -0.25 29.51
CA GLU A 35 0.08 0.18 28.23
C GLU A 35 -0.68 1.41 27.69
N THR A 36 0.07 2.44 27.28
CA THR A 36 -0.53 3.63 26.67
C THR A 36 -1.08 3.35 25.29
N SER A 37 -2.08 4.12 24.86
CA SER A 37 -2.65 4.02 23.51
C SER A 37 -1.60 4.23 22.42
N HIS A 38 -0.63 5.12 22.63
CA HIS A 38 0.46 5.34 21.68
C HIS A 38 1.36 4.12 21.53
N LYS A 39 1.69 3.45 22.62
CA LYS A 39 2.49 2.21 22.56
C LYS A 39 1.75 1.09 21.84
N ARG A 40 0.45 0.93 22.11
CA ARG A 40 -0.37 -0.06 21.41
C ARG A 40 -0.46 0.23 19.92
N ALA A 41 -0.72 1.49 19.57
CA ALA A 41 -0.79 1.91 18.16
C ALA A 41 0.52 1.67 17.43
N LEU A 42 1.66 2.00 18.06
CA LEU A 42 2.98 1.76 17.48
C LEU A 42 3.27 0.26 17.35
N ARG A 43 2.94 -0.54 18.33
CA ARG A 43 3.06 -2.01 18.27
C ARG A 43 2.22 -2.59 17.15
N PHE A 44 0.98 -2.14 17.01
CA PHE A 44 0.08 -2.51 15.93
C PHE A 44 0.68 -2.21 14.56
N LEU A 45 1.19 -1.00 14.34
CA LEU A 45 1.84 -0.62 13.10
C LEU A 45 3.07 -1.48 12.81
N ASN A 46 3.96 -1.62 13.78
CA ASN A 46 5.21 -2.36 13.60
C ASN A 46 4.95 -3.83 13.26
N LEU A 47 4.01 -4.47 13.94
CA LEU A 47 3.68 -5.86 13.71
C LEU A 47 3.11 -6.09 12.31
N HIS A 48 2.13 -5.29 11.92
CA HIS A 48 1.44 -5.45 10.64
C HIS A 48 2.33 -5.02 9.46
N TYR A 49 3.06 -3.93 9.59
CA TYR A 49 3.93 -3.47 8.51
C TYR A 49 5.14 -4.37 8.28
N ARG A 50 5.61 -5.05 9.30
CA ARG A 50 6.66 -6.07 9.11
C ARG A 50 6.17 -7.16 8.16
N ALA A 51 4.94 -7.60 8.33
CA ALA A 51 4.31 -8.57 7.43
C ALA A 51 4.12 -8.01 6.02
N VAL A 52 3.64 -6.77 5.90
CA VAL A 52 3.45 -6.11 4.60
C VAL A 52 4.78 -5.96 3.86
N HIS A 53 5.83 -5.49 4.52
CA HIS A 53 7.16 -5.33 3.91
C HIS A 53 7.69 -6.65 3.36
N ARG A 54 7.50 -7.74 4.09
CA ARG A 54 7.90 -9.06 3.63
C ARG A 54 7.14 -9.48 2.37
N ILE A 55 5.83 -9.27 2.35
CA ILE A 55 5.00 -9.58 1.17
C ILE A 55 5.44 -8.75 -0.03
N LEU A 56 5.66 -7.46 0.14
CA LEU A 56 6.13 -6.60 -0.97
C LEU A 56 7.49 -7.04 -1.48
N ALA A 57 8.43 -7.35 -0.59
CA ALA A 57 9.76 -7.83 -0.96
C ALA A 57 9.70 -9.15 -1.74
N GLU A 58 8.90 -10.10 -1.30
CA GLU A 58 8.77 -11.42 -1.94
C GLU A 58 8.01 -11.36 -3.28
N THR A 59 7.10 -10.42 -3.44
CA THR A 59 6.30 -10.26 -4.67
C THR A 59 6.92 -9.31 -5.68
N GLY A 60 8.00 -8.61 -5.32
CA GLY A 60 8.67 -7.65 -6.19
C GLY A 60 7.93 -6.33 -6.38
N ALA A 61 6.91 -6.04 -5.59
CA ALA A 61 6.27 -4.74 -5.59
C ALA A 61 7.19 -3.67 -5.01
N ILE A 62 7.11 -2.47 -5.55
CA ILE A 62 7.93 -1.35 -5.10
C ILE A 62 7.21 -0.64 -3.95
N ARG A 63 7.85 -0.59 -2.79
CA ARG A 63 7.39 0.27 -1.70
C ARG A 63 7.78 1.70 -2.02
N VAL A 64 6.79 2.60 -2.06
CA VAL A 64 7.01 4.00 -2.40
C VAL A 64 7.04 4.86 -1.16
N ASP A 65 6.02 4.76 -0.32
CA ASP A 65 5.87 5.58 0.86
C ASP A 65 5.06 4.86 1.93
N PHE A 66 5.27 5.30 3.15
CA PHE A 66 4.69 4.73 4.33
C PHE A 66 4.48 5.85 5.34
N HIS A 67 3.23 6.17 5.64
CA HIS A 67 2.87 7.26 6.52
C HIS A 67 1.74 6.84 7.48
N ASN A 68 2.07 6.73 8.77
CA ASN A 68 1.14 6.25 9.80
C ASN A 68 0.48 4.92 9.39
N GLN A 69 -0.84 4.89 9.23
CA GLN A 69 -1.61 3.71 8.85
C GLN A 69 -1.72 3.49 7.35
N ARG A 70 -1.06 4.30 6.54
CA ARG A 70 -1.16 4.25 5.07
C ARG A 70 0.15 3.88 4.42
N LEU A 71 0.06 3.03 3.41
CA LEU A 71 1.21 2.61 2.61
C LEU A 71 0.86 2.72 1.13
N HIS A 72 1.82 3.20 0.34
CA HIS A 72 1.77 3.24 -1.11
C HIS A 72 2.81 2.26 -1.68
N ALA A 73 2.36 1.38 -2.56
CA ALA A 73 3.22 0.46 -3.31
C ALA A 73 2.83 0.49 -4.79
N VAL A 74 3.74 0.06 -5.65
CA VAL A 74 3.52 0.03 -7.10
C VAL A 74 3.96 -1.31 -7.67
N VAL A 75 3.11 -1.89 -8.50
CA VAL A 75 3.43 -3.02 -9.35
C VAL A 75 3.79 -2.51 -10.73
N ALA A 76 5.09 -2.57 -11.08
CA ALA A 76 5.61 -2.05 -12.34
C ALA A 76 5.81 -3.15 -13.39
N LYS A 77 6.00 -4.37 -12.96
CA LYS A 77 6.23 -5.51 -13.87
C LYS A 77 4.96 -6.32 -14.11
N PRO A 78 4.74 -6.86 -15.32
CA PRO A 78 5.58 -6.67 -16.50
C PRO A 78 5.50 -5.25 -17.05
N TYR A 79 6.59 -4.79 -17.65
CA TYR A 79 6.65 -3.46 -18.26
C TYR A 79 5.93 -3.42 -19.61
N GLY A 80 5.46 -2.24 -19.98
CA GLY A 80 4.83 -1.99 -21.26
C GLY A 80 3.36 -1.57 -21.14
N ALA A 81 2.88 -0.79 -22.08
CA ALA A 81 1.51 -0.26 -22.07
C ALA A 81 0.44 -1.34 -22.30
N ASP A 82 0.80 -2.42 -23.00
CA ASP A 82 -0.07 -3.55 -23.32
C ASP A 82 -0.20 -4.57 -22.19
N THR A 83 0.54 -4.40 -21.09
CA THR A 83 0.56 -5.32 -19.95
C THR A 83 -0.16 -4.78 -18.71
N ALA A 84 -0.95 -3.71 -18.85
CA ALA A 84 -1.66 -3.09 -17.73
C ALA A 84 -2.56 -4.08 -16.98
N ARG A 85 -3.24 -4.95 -17.71
CA ARG A 85 -4.06 -6.02 -17.11
C ARG A 85 -3.26 -6.91 -16.17
N ASP A 86 -2.08 -7.35 -16.60
CA ASP A 86 -1.24 -8.24 -15.80
C ASP A 86 -0.76 -7.55 -14.51
N ARG A 87 -0.41 -6.27 -14.59
CA ARG A 87 -0.01 -5.50 -13.41
C ARG A 87 -1.15 -5.32 -12.42
N ILE A 88 -2.34 -5.02 -12.91
CA ILE A 88 -3.54 -4.86 -12.07
C ILE A 88 -3.89 -6.19 -11.39
N ILE A 89 -3.88 -7.30 -12.13
CA ILE A 89 -4.15 -8.62 -11.56
C ILE A 89 -3.12 -8.96 -10.47
N ARG A 90 -1.85 -8.68 -10.69
CA ARG A 90 -0.81 -8.84 -9.66
C ARG A 90 -1.07 -7.96 -8.44
N ALA A 91 -1.44 -6.71 -8.66
CA ALA A 91 -1.76 -5.79 -7.57
C ALA A 91 -2.94 -6.28 -6.73
N VAL A 92 -3.98 -6.78 -7.37
CA VAL A 92 -5.14 -7.38 -6.68
C VAL A 92 -4.72 -8.61 -5.88
N ALA A 93 -3.91 -9.48 -6.46
CA ALA A 93 -3.40 -10.68 -5.76
C ALA A 93 -2.56 -10.31 -4.54
N ILE A 94 -1.68 -9.31 -4.67
CA ILE A 94 -0.87 -8.80 -3.56
C ILE A 94 -1.75 -8.20 -2.47
N ALA A 95 -2.71 -7.38 -2.84
CA ALA A 95 -3.66 -6.76 -1.91
C ALA A 95 -4.47 -7.81 -1.15
N TYR A 96 -4.94 -8.84 -1.86
CA TYR A 96 -5.65 -9.96 -1.25
C TYR A 96 -4.78 -10.73 -0.26
N LEU A 97 -3.53 -11.02 -0.64
CA LEU A 97 -2.58 -11.69 0.24
C LEU A 97 -2.31 -10.87 1.51
N ILE A 98 -2.08 -9.57 1.36
CA ILE A 98 -1.92 -8.66 2.49
C ILE A 98 -3.15 -8.72 3.40
N GLN A 99 -4.34 -8.62 2.85
CA GLN A 99 -5.58 -8.66 3.61
C GLN A 99 -5.72 -9.96 4.41
N GLN A 100 -5.46 -11.11 3.78
CA GLN A 100 -5.54 -12.41 4.43
C GLN A 100 -4.51 -12.56 5.56
N VAL A 101 -3.27 -12.14 5.32
CA VAL A 101 -2.21 -12.23 6.32
C VAL A 101 -2.47 -11.30 7.50
N LEU A 102 -2.88 -10.07 7.25
CA LEU A 102 -3.11 -9.09 8.31
C LEU A 102 -4.33 -9.42 9.19
N GLN A 103 -5.29 -10.18 8.68
CA GLN A 103 -6.43 -10.64 9.47
C GLN A 103 -6.04 -11.59 10.61
N VAL A 104 -4.88 -12.23 10.52
CA VAL A 104 -4.39 -13.19 11.52
C VAL A 104 -3.08 -12.77 12.17
N THR A 105 -2.48 -11.67 11.74
CA THR A 105 -1.17 -11.23 12.24
C THR A 105 -1.21 -10.86 13.72
N GLY A 106 -2.28 -10.24 14.19
CA GLY A 106 -2.49 -9.88 15.59
C GLY A 106 -2.65 -11.10 16.52
N ASP A 107 -2.99 -12.27 15.97
CA ASP A 107 -3.13 -13.50 16.76
C ASP A 107 -1.82 -13.94 17.41
N SER A 108 -0.68 -13.44 16.91
CA SER A 108 0.65 -13.69 17.50
C SER A 108 0.92 -12.87 18.78
N ASP A 109 0.08 -11.87 19.08
CA ASP A 109 0.19 -11.02 20.26
C ASP A 109 -1.21 -10.68 20.76
N GLU A 110 -1.59 -11.22 21.91
CA GLU A 110 -2.94 -11.04 22.49
C GLU A 110 -3.32 -9.58 22.77
N LYS A 111 -2.33 -8.68 22.84
CA LYS A 111 -2.56 -7.25 23.11
C LYS A 111 -2.73 -6.42 21.83
N VAL A 112 -2.55 -7.04 20.67
CA VAL A 112 -2.61 -6.36 19.39
C VAL A 112 -3.78 -6.91 18.59
N PRO A 113 -4.77 -6.07 18.23
CA PRO A 113 -5.85 -6.51 17.36
C PRO A 113 -5.35 -6.78 15.95
N ASN A 114 -6.05 -7.64 15.22
CA ASN A 114 -5.81 -7.83 13.80
C ASN A 114 -6.16 -6.56 13.02
N ALA A 115 -5.47 -6.32 11.91
CA ALA A 115 -5.73 -5.14 11.10
C ALA A 115 -6.98 -5.32 10.24
N GLN A 116 -7.78 -4.27 10.17
CA GLN A 116 -8.86 -4.11 9.23
C GLN A 116 -8.34 -3.33 8.04
N VAL A 117 -8.27 -3.95 6.88
CA VAL A 117 -7.55 -3.45 5.72
C VAL A 117 -8.50 -2.97 4.64
N ARG A 118 -8.27 -1.74 4.18
CA ARG A 118 -8.89 -1.21 2.97
C ARG A 118 -7.80 -0.90 1.95
N VAL A 119 -8.02 -1.30 0.70
CA VAL A 119 -7.07 -1.10 -0.39
C VAL A 119 -7.75 -0.40 -1.55
N GLY A 120 -7.10 0.62 -2.09
CA GLY A 120 -7.46 1.25 -3.35
C GLY A 120 -6.41 0.93 -4.40
N ILE A 121 -6.85 0.59 -5.63
CA ILE A 121 -5.98 0.28 -6.76
C ILE A 121 -6.40 1.08 -7.96
N ASP A 122 -5.42 1.76 -8.59
CA ASP A 122 -5.57 2.36 -9.90
C ASP A 122 -4.36 2.06 -10.76
N SER A 123 -4.51 2.21 -12.07
CA SER A 123 -3.45 1.93 -13.03
C SER A 123 -3.28 3.08 -13.99
N GLY A 124 -2.07 3.29 -14.42
CA GLY A 124 -1.74 4.29 -15.42
C GLY A 124 -0.30 4.77 -15.29
N LYS A 125 0.00 5.82 -16.07
CA LYS A 125 1.32 6.43 -16.09
C LYS A 125 1.50 7.41 -14.94
N ALA A 126 2.63 7.30 -14.27
CA ALA A 126 3.06 8.23 -13.24
C ALA A 126 4.49 8.69 -13.52
N LEU A 127 4.79 9.91 -13.13
CA LEU A 127 6.14 10.43 -13.20
C LEU A 127 6.93 9.88 -12.01
N VAL A 128 8.04 9.20 -12.29
CA VAL A 128 8.93 8.68 -11.27
C VAL A 128 10.15 9.60 -11.17
N VAL A 129 10.38 10.12 -9.98
CA VAL A 129 11.52 10.99 -9.70
C VAL A 129 12.27 10.47 -8.49
N ASN A 130 13.58 10.66 -8.47
CA ASN A 130 14.39 10.46 -7.29
C ASN A 130 14.48 11.79 -6.55
N ASN A 131 14.02 11.88 -5.32
CA ASN A 131 13.93 13.14 -4.59
C ASN A 131 15.29 13.72 -4.13
N GLY A 132 16.40 13.05 -4.43
CA GLY A 132 17.76 13.59 -4.27
C GLY A 132 18.25 13.82 -2.85
N ARG A 133 17.50 13.46 -1.82
CA ARG A 133 17.98 13.58 -0.44
C ARG A 133 19.03 12.51 -0.17
N ARG A 134 20.17 12.92 0.38
CA ARG A 134 21.23 12.00 0.83
C ARG A 134 20.63 10.95 1.76
N GLY A 135 20.74 9.66 1.38
CA GLY A 135 20.25 8.54 2.16
C GLY A 135 18.81 8.12 1.89
N ALA A 136 18.01 8.94 1.20
CA ALA A 136 16.65 8.56 0.79
C ALA A 136 16.67 8.14 -0.69
N ARG A 137 16.67 6.85 -0.96
CA ARG A 137 16.66 6.28 -2.31
C ARG A 137 15.27 5.81 -2.76
N GLU A 138 14.24 6.25 -2.08
CA GLU A 138 12.88 5.89 -2.45
C GLU A 138 12.41 6.75 -3.62
N PRO A 139 11.96 6.14 -4.73
CA PRO A 139 11.42 6.90 -5.84
C PRO A 139 10.09 7.55 -5.44
N LEU A 140 9.89 8.78 -5.88
CA LEU A 140 8.63 9.48 -5.73
C LEU A 140 7.80 9.30 -7.00
N PHE A 141 6.57 8.83 -6.84
CA PHE A 141 5.62 8.65 -7.94
C PHE A 141 4.59 9.79 -7.91
N LEU A 142 4.54 10.56 -8.98
CA LEU A 142 3.61 11.67 -9.13
C LEU A 142 2.64 11.40 -10.27
N GLY A 143 1.36 11.50 -10.00
CA GLY A 143 0.35 11.36 -11.05
C GLY A 143 -1.02 10.92 -10.56
N THR A 144 -1.96 10.96 -11.48
CA THR A 144 -3.38 10.66 -11.25
C THR A 144 -3.65 9.25 -10.69
N PRO A 145 -2.96 8.17 -11.17
CA PRO A 145 -3.23 6.83 -10.63
C PRO A 145 -2.96 6.72 -9.13
N ALA A 146 -1.85 7.31 -8.65
CA ALA A 146 -1.55 7.33 -7.23
C ALA A 146 -2.63 8.07 -6.44
N ASN A 147 -3.05 9.24 -6.92
CA ASN A 147 -4.06 10.07 -6.25
C ASN A 147 -5.42 9.37 -6.19
N ARG A 148 -5.85 8.71 -7.28
CA ARG A 148 -7.12 7.98 -7.31
C ARG A 148 -7.11 6.76 -6.42
N ALA A 149 -6.03 6.00 -6.41
CA ALA A 149 -5.86 4.85 -5.51
C ALA A 149 -5.90 5.29 -4.05
N ALA A 150 -5.24 6.40 -3.70
CA ALA A 150 -5.26 6.97 -2.36
C ALA A 150 -6.68 7.38 -1.93
N LYS A 151 -7.45 7.99 -2.83
CA LYS A 151 -8.82 8.39 -2.56
C LYS A 151 -9.72 7.20 -2.23
N PHE A 152 -9.58 6.09 -2.95
CA PHE A 152 -10.32 4.86 -2.66
C PHE A 152 -9.90 4.25 -1.32
N ALA A 153 -8.62 4.25 -1.00
CA ALA A 153 -8.13 3.75 0.29
C ALA A 153 -8.62 4.59 1.47
N ALA A 154 -8.88 5.87 1.27
CA ALA A 154 -9.39 6.77 2.29
C ALA A 154 -10.89 6.60 2.61
N GLY A 155 -11.60 5.76 1.86
CA GLY A 155 -13.00 5.45 2.11
C GLY A 155 -13.22 4.68 3.40
N THR A 156 -14.48 4.39 3.72
CA THR A 156 -14.89 3.66 4.92
C THR A 156 -15.17 2.19 4.59
N GLY A 157 -14.73 1.30 5.46
CA GLY A 157 -14.94 -0.14 5.33
C GLY A 157 -13.74 -0.87 4.73
N THR A 158 -13.67 -2.16 5.02
CA THR A 158 -12.61 -3.03 4.52
C THR A 158 -12.87 -3.46 3.08
N GLY A 159 -11.85 -4.01 2.45
CA GLY A 159 -11.95 -4.60 1.11
C GLY A 159 -10.93 -4.04 0.14
N ILE A 160 -11.04 -4.50 -1.10
CA ILE A 160 -10.18 -4.10 -2.21
C ILE A 160 -11.05 -3.40 -3.25
N TYR A 161 -10.71 -2.16 -3.55
CA TYR A 161 -11.49 -1.28 -4.41
C TYR A 161 -10.65 -0.84 -5.61
N LEU A 162 -11.17 -1.10 -6.81
CA LEU A 162 -10.54 -0.71 -8.05
C LEU A 162 -11.27 0.48 -8.64
N THR A 163 -10.51 1.41 -9.20
CA THR A 163 -11.10 2.49 -10.01
C THR A 163 -11.81 1.92 -11.24
N ASN A 164 -12.70 2.69 -11.85
CA ASN A 164 -13.37 2.26 -13.07
C ASN A 164 -12.37 1.94 -14.19
N ASP A 165 -11.31 2.73 -14.34
CA ASP A 165 -10.28 2.48 -15.34
C ASP A 165 -9.55 1.15 -15.09
N ALA A 166 -9.22 0.85 -13.84
CA ALA A 166 -8.60 -0.43 -13.48
C ALA A 166 -9.55 -1.61 -13.75
N ARG A 167 -10.83 -1.47 -13.42
CA ARG A 167 -11.85 -2.50 -13.68
C ARG A 167 -12.02 -2.78 -15.16
N VAL A 168 -12.12 -1.74 -15.96
CA VAL A 168 -12.24 -1.87 -17.43
C VAL A 168 -11.02 -2.57 -18.01
N ALA A 169 -9.82 -2.20 -17.55
CA ALA A 169 -8.56 -2.78 -18.02
C ALA A 169 -8.46 -4.30 -17.78
N ILE A 170 -9.11 -4.82 -16.75
CA ILE A 170 -9.15 -6.27 -16.47
C ILE A 170 -10.43 -6.95 -16.94
N GLY A 171 -11.27 -6.25 -17.72
CA GLY A 171 -12.48 -6.80 -18.32
C GLY A 171 -13.71 -6.77 -17.42
N LEU A 172 -13.70 -6.07 -16.30
CA LEU A 172 -14.88 -5.83 -15.47
C LEU A 172 -15.62 -4.57 -15.94
N ARG A 173 -16.92 -4.62 -15.91
CA ARG A 173 -17.77 -3.48 -16.27
C ARG A 173 -18.33 -2.79 -15.02
#